data_69261bb935e36a7aa9129f190d96ff2d
#
_entry.id   69261bb935e36a7aa9129f190d96ff2d
#
_cell.length_a   1.000
_cell.length_b   1.000
_cell.length_c   1.000
_cell.angle_alpha   90.00
_cell.angle_beta   90.00
_cell.angle_gamma   90.00
#
_symmetry.space_group_name_H-M   'P 1'
#
loop_
_entity.id
_entity.type
_entity.pdbx_description
1 polymer ?
#
loop_
_entity_poly.entity_id
_entity_poly.type
_entity_poly.pdbx_seq_one_letter_code
_entity_poly.pdbx_strand_id
1 'polypeptide(L)'
;NQYTTPVCIANAVADALGRESIELPLVPSKVFEWIHAEEETPPPKQTVEQVKWDDSGTISSGGALEINADANSIWSVLVDPDRLARVFPGCRSLLLTSDNVYQGVVDLGVGPVSGTFDAFVELSDLDPPHTMTLTGKVIGPLGTSRGVGIIKMIDAGKSTKIEYSYQIGLSGTIASVGGRLISGAARVLINRFFAALVVEMNPDVSQDQKKHSWFSRFWSGRSRNP
;
A
#
# COMPACT_ATOMS: atom_id res chain seq x y z
N ASN A 1 -7.20 -13.93 52.95
CA ASN A 1 -6.83 -14.69 51.72
C ASN A 1 -7.49 -14.21 50.46
N GLN A 2 -7.86 -12.90 50.36
CA GLN A 2 -8.48 -12.34 49.12
C GLN A 2 -7.47 -11.68 48.13
N TYR A 3 -6.17 -11.70 48.45
CA TYR A 3 -5.15 -10.99 47.65
C TYR A 3 -4.22 -11.88 46.85
N THR A 4 -4.32 -13.21 47.00
CA THR A 4 -3.39 -14.16 46.35
C THR A 4 -3.78 -14.50 44.91
N THR A 5 -5.08 -14.49 44.56
CA THR A 5 -5.57 -14.92 43.25
C THR A 5 -5.16 -13.94 42.09
N PRO A 6 -5.27 -12.59 42.26
CA PRO A 6 -4.84 -11.68 41.19
C PRO A 6 -3.34 -11.75 40.89
N VAL A 7 -2.50 -11.96 41.93
CA VAL A 7 -1.05 -12.06 41.78
C VAL A 7 -0.63 -13.37 41.06
N CYS A 8 -1.30 -14.48 41.36
CA CYS A 8 -1.05 -15.74 40.66
C CYS A 8 -1.40 -15.68 39.18
N ILE A 9 -2.50 -15.00 38.83
CA ILE A 9 -2.89 -14.81 37.42
C ILE A 9 -1.90 -13.87 36.72
N ALA A 10 -1.47 -12.78 37.37
CA ALA A 10 -0.48 -11.86 36.82
C ALA A 10 0.85 -12.56 36.56
N ASN A 11 1.33 -13.39 37.49
CA ASN A 11 2.56 -14.15 37.32
C ASN A 11 2.45 -15.19 36.19
N ALA A 12 1.31 -15.88 36.05
CA ALA A 12 1.09 -16.83 34.98
C ALA A 12 1.06 -16.13 33.60
N VAL A 13 0.50 -14.95 33.50
CA VAL A 13 0.51 -14.13 32.28
C VAL A 13 1.92 -13.58 32.02
N ALA A 14 2.66 -13.16 33.04
CA ALA A 14 4.06 -12.72 32.91
C ALA A 14 4.94 -13.85 32.35
N ASP A 15 4.81 -15.05 32.90
CA ASP A 15 5.55 -16.23 32.48
C ASP A 15 5.22 -16.62 31.01
N ALA A 16 3.93 -16.61 30.65
CA ALA A 16 3.46 -16.89 29.30
C ALA A 16 3.96 -15.85 28.26
N LEU A 17 4.22 -14.60 28.68
CA LEU A 17 4.70 -13.50 27.85
C LEU A 17 6.21 -13.26 27.98
N GLY A 18 6.96 -14.13 28.70
CA GLY A 18 8.40 -14.01 28.90
C GLY A 18 8.85 -12.74 29.64
N ARG A 19 7.98 -12.12 30.47
CA ARG A 19 8.26 -10.88 31.21
C ARG A 19 8.56 -11.15 32.66
N GLU A 20 9.52 -10.41 33.22
CA GLU A 20 9.88 -10.53 34.64
C GLU A 20 8.80 -10.04 35.62
N SER A 21 7.93 -9.12 35.21
CA SER A 21 6.82 -8.60 36.02
C SER A 21 5.73 -7.96 35.17
N ILE A 22 4.50 -7.95 35.69
CA ILE A 22 3.34 -7.30 35.07
C ILE A 22 2.63 -6.42 36.11
N GLU A 23 2.28 -5.19 35.71
CA GLU A 23 1.50 -4.28 36.54
C GLU A 23 0.01 -4.65 36.54
N LEU A 24 -0.60 -4.62 37.73
CA LEU A 24 -2.04 -4.77 37.91
C LEU A 24 -2.75 -3.41 37.89
N PRO A 25 -4.01 -3.31 37.40
CA PRO A 25 -4.92 -4.40 37.00
C PRO A 25 -4.67 -4.90 35.58
N LEU A 26 -4.87 -6.21 35.38
CA LEU A 26 -4.87 -6.86 34.07
C LEU A 26 -6.14 -6.46 33.30
N VAL A 27 -6.02 -5.51 32.37
CA VAL A 27 -7.11 -5.15 31.46
C VAL A 27 -6.82 -5.73 30.06
N PRO A 28 -7.85 -6.19 29.33
CA PRO A 28 -7.66 -6.85 28.04
C PRO A 28 -6.84 -6.02 27.04
N SER A 29 -6.97 -4.70 27.04
CA SER A 29 -6.17 -3.79 26.19
C SER A 29 -4.68 -3.85 26.49
N LYS A 30 -4.27 -3.86 27.75
CA LYS A 30 -2.86 -3.99 28.15
C LYS A 30 -2.27 -5.34 27.78
N VAL A 31 -3.03 -6.43 27.95
CA VAL A 31 -2.59 -7.76 27.55
C VAL A 31 -2.43 -7.84 26.04
N PHE A 32 -3.35 -7.24 25.29
CA PHE A 32 -3.27 -7.14 23.83
C PHE A 32 -2.03 -6.35 23.39
N GLU A 33 -1.76 -5.20 23.98
CA GLU A 33 -0.53 -4.42 23.74
C GLU A 33 0.73 -5.23 24.02
N TRP A 34 0.76 -6.01 25.11
CA TRP A 34 1.93 -6.81 25.47
C TRP A 34 2.16 -8.01 24.56
N ILE A 35 1.11 -8.64 24.05
CA ILE A 35 1.21 -9.74 23.07
C ILE A 35 1.77 -9.20 21.74
N HIS A 36 1.43 -7.97 21.37
CA HIS A 36 1.83 -7.36 20.08
C HIS A 36 3.09 -6.49 20.21
N ALA A 37 3.52 -6.13 21.43
CA ALA A 37 4.73 -5.31 21.65
C ALA A 37 6.04 -6.01 21.29
N GLU A 38 6.07 -7.35 21.15
CA GLU A 38 7.25 -8.07 20.65
C GLU A 38 7.35 -8.11 19.12
N GLU A 39 6.29 -7.70 18.39
CA GLU A 39 6.33 -7.58 16.92
C GLU A 39 6.64 -6.15 16.43
N GLU A 40 6.66 -5.14 17.32
CA GLU A 40 7.00 -3.76 17.00
C GLU A 40 8.47 -3.43 17.30
N THR A 41 9.42 -4.18 16.80
CA THR A 41 10.67 -3.58 16.38
C THR A 41 10.39 -2.90 15.04
N PRO A 42 10.42 -1.54 14.97
CA PRO A 42 10.38 -0.88 13.67
C PRO A 42 11.50 -1.52 12.83
N PRO A 43 11.23 -1.91 11.58
CA PRO A 43 12.25 -2.51 10.75
C PRO A 43 13.47 -1.55 10.78
N PRO A 44 14.69 -2.06 10.98
CA PRO A 44 15.88 -1.22 11.03
C PRO A 44 15.89 -0.37 9.77
N LYS A 45 16.19 0.93 9.89
CA LYS A 45 16.37 1.84 8.75
C LYS A 45 17.35 1.20 7.77
N GLN A 46 16.82 0.44 6.83
CA GLN A 46 17.60 -0.20 5.78
C GLN A 46 17.70 0.83 4.66
N THR A 47 18.85 1.46 4.59
CA THR A 47 19.29 2.19 3.41
C THR A 47 19.21 1.23 2.22
N VAL A 48 18.74 1.71 1.08
CA VAL A 48 18.48 0.96 -0.17
C VAL A 48 19.63 0.02 -0.59
N GLU A 49 20.85 0.26 -0.12
CA GLU A 49 22.05 -0.54 -0.41
C GLU A 49 22.18 -1.88 0.36
N GLN A 50 21.34 -2.16 1.37
CA GLN A 50 21.52 -3.34 2.24
C GLN A 50 20.48 -4.46 2.04
N VAL A 51 19.53 -4.32 1.15
CA VAL A 51 18.58 -5.40 0.85
C VAL A 51 19.24 -6.38 -0.12
N LYS A 52 19.90 -7.39 0.41
CA LYS A 52 20.40 -8.52 -0.38
C LYS A 52 19.21 -9.34 -0.86
N TRP A 53 18.77 -9.07 -2.09
CA TRP A 53 17.69 -9.83 -2.74
C TRP A 53 18.27 -11.17 -3.21
N ASP A 54 17.56 -12.25 -2.92
CA ASP A 54 17.81 -13.52 -3.59
C ASP A 54 17.30 -13.38 -5.03
N ASP A 55 18.18 -13.41 -6.01
CA ASP A 55 17.88 -13.12 -7.43
C ASP A 55 16.86 -14.07 -8.06
N SER A 56 16.52 -15.17 -7.41
CA SER A 56 15.65 -16.21 -7.96
C SER A 56 14.16 -15.83 -8.09
N GLY A 57 13.72 -14.74 -7.47
CA GLY A 57 12.32 -14.28 -7.48
C GLY A 57 12.14 -12.77 -7.55
N THR A 58 13.14 -12.04 -8.05
CA THR A 58 13.09 -10.58 -8.11
C THR A 58 12.54 -10.09 -9.44
N ILE A 59 11.62 -9.14 -9.39
CA ILE A 59 11.14 -8.38 -10.56
C ILE A 59 11.49 -6.91 -10.39
N SER A 60 11.93 -6.26 -11.46
CA SER A 60 12.19 -4.83 -11.49
C SER A 60 11.62 -4.21 -12.77
N SER A 61 11.13 -2.99 -12.65
CA SER A 61 10.67 -2.21 -13.80
C SER A 61 10.53 -0.74 -13.39
N GLY A 62 10.17 0.09 -14.36
CA GLY A 62 9.90 1.50 -14.15
C GLY A 62 9.17 2.09 -15.35
N GLY A 63 8.87 3.36 -15.26
CA GLY A 63 8.21 4.09 -16.33
C GLY A 63 8.15 5.58 -16.04
N ALA A 64 7.51 6.29 -16.96
CA ALA A 64 7.23 7.70 -16.82
C ALA A 64 5.85 8.01 -17.39
N LEU A 65 5.19 9.01 -16.82
CA LEU A 65 3.91 9.55 -17.30
C LEU A 65 3.83 11.04 -16.95
N GLU A 66 2.90 11.73 -17.60
CA GLU A 66 2.63 13.14 -17.33
C GLU A 66 1.20 13.29 -16.81
N ILE A 67 1.02 14.10 -15.76
CA ILE A 67 -0.27 14.40 -15.16
C ILE A 67 -0.48 15.92 -15.23
N ASN A 68 -1.65 16.36 -15.72
CA ASN A 68 -2.04 17.75 -15.75
C ASN A 68 -2.46 18.25 -14.35
N ALA A 69 -1.50 18.31 -13.46
CA ALA A 69 -1.62 18.83 -12.10
C ALA A 69 -0.24 19.27 -11.62
N ASP A 70 -0.19 20.19 -10.67
CA ASP A 70 1.05 20.61 -10.05
C ASP A 70 1.60 19.56 -9.09
N ALA A 71 2.92 19.54 -8.90
CA ALA A 71 3.61 18.55 -8.09
C ALA A 71 3.16 18.54 -6.62
N ASN A 72 2.84 19.72 -6.03
CA ASN A 72 2.38 19.81 -4.64
C ASN A 72 1.01 19.14 -4.46
N SER A 73 0.10 19.34 -5.41
CA SER A 73 -1.21 18.69 -5.40
C SER A 73 -1.10 17.17 -5.49
N ILE A 74 -0.24 16.66 -6.37
CA ILE A 74 0.04 15.23 -6.48
C ILE A 74 0.66 14.69 -5.19
N TRP A 75 1.69 15.38 -4.67
CA TRP A 75 2.32 15.03 -3.40
C TRP A 75 1.32 14.90 -2.28
N SER A 76 0.40 15.87 -2.14
CA SER A 76 -0.62 15.86 -1.10
C SER A 76 -1.54 14.64 -1.15
N VAL A 77 -1.78 14.05 -2.32
CA VAL A 77 -2.53 12.79 -2.46
C VAL A 77 -1.69 11.60 -2.01
N LEU A 78 -0.40 11.59 -2.36
CA LEU A 78 0.47 10.45 -2.10
C LEU A 78 0.82 10.29 -0.61
N VAL A 79 0.76 11.37 0.17
CA VAL A 79 1.07 11.33 1.61
C VAL A 79 -0.18 11.37 2.51
N ASP A 80 -1.35 11.60 1.98
CA ASP A 80 -2.61 11.60 2.73
C ASP A 80 -3.24 10.20 2.65
N PRO A 81 -3.42 9.49 3.79
CA PRO A 81 -3.92 8.11 3.78
C PRO A 81 -5.34 7.99 3.20
N ASP A 82 -6.22 8.97 3.44
CA ASP A 82 -7.60 8.92 2.95
C ASP A 82 -7.67 9.13 1.44
N ARG A 83 -6.86 10.05 0.91
CA ARG A 83 -6.76 10.31 -0.52
C ARG A 83 -6.04 9.18 -1.24
N LEU A 84 -4.93 8.69 -0.67
CA LEU A 84 -4.18 7.56 -1.21
C LEU A 84 -5.03 6.29 -1.28
N ALA A 85 -5.86 6.03 -0.25
CA ALA A 85 -6.78 4.89 -0.25
C ALA A 85 -7.79 4.94 -1.41
N ARG A 86 -8.22 6.14 -1.83
CA ARG A 86 -9.16 6.28 -2.97
C ARG A 86 -8.51 5.98 -4.32
N VAL A 87 -7.24 6.27 -4.47
CA VAL A 87 -6.51 6.05 -5.73
C VAL A 87 -5.86 4.68 -5.81
N PHE A 88 -5.66 4.01 -4.67
CA PHE A 88 -5.02 2.69 -4.65
C PHE A 88 -6.03 1.59 -5.03
N PRO A 89 -5.79 0.82 -6.11
CA PRO A 89 -6.73 -0.17 -6.62
C PRO A 89 -7.01 -1.28 -5.61
N GLY A 90 -8.26 -1.44 -5.19
CA GLY A 90 -8.70 -2.47 -4.27
C GLY A 90 -8.39 -2.18 -2.79
N CYS A 91 -7.98 -0.97 -2.44
CA CYS A 91 -7.78 -0.59 -1.06
C CYS A 91 -9.09 -0.67 -0.27
N ARG A 92 -9.11 -1.46 0.80
CA ARG A 92 -10.20 -1.53 1.77
C ARG A 92 -10.01 -0.58 2.93
N SER A 93 -8.79 -0.49 3.40
CA SER A 93 -8.39 0.39 4.49
C SER A 93 -6.94 0.79 4.33
N LEU A 94 -6.60 2.00 4.75
CA LEU A 94 -5.23 2.50 4.82
C LEU A 94 -5.14 3.42 6.03
N LEU A 95 -4.22 3.16 6.91
CA LEU A 95 -4.01 3.91 8.15
C LEU A 95 -2.55 4.35 8.22
N LEU A 96 -2.33 5.56 8.71
CA LEU A 96 -1.02 6.05 9.11
C LEU A 96 -0.79 5.58 10.55
N THR A 97 0.12 4.64 10.77
CA THR A 97 0.39 4.03 12.07
C THR A 97 1.48 4.74 12.86
N SER A 98 2.42 5.35 12.16
CA SER A 98 3.45 6.24 12.70
C SER A 98 3.94 7.19 11.60
N ASP A 99 4.87 8.08 11.91
CA ASP A 99 5.41 9.02 10.93
C ASP A 99 5.88 8.31 9.66
N ASN A 100 5.20 8.59 8.54
CA ASN A 100 5.49 8.02 7.21
C ASN A 100 5.31 6.50 7.08
N VAL A 101 4.68 5.82 8.04
CA VAL A 101 4.40 4.37 7.99
C VAL A 101 2.90 4.13 7.81
N TYR A 102 2.56 3.44 6.75
CA TYR A 102 1.20 3.12 6.35
C TYR A 102 0.96 1.62 6.48
N GLN A 103 -0.19 1.28 7.04
CA GLN A 103 -0.70 -0.08 7.06
C GLN A 103 -2.07 -0.13 6.41
N GLY A 104 -2.29 -1.10 5.55
CA GLY A 104 -3.56 -1.22 4.84
C GLY A 104 -3.91 -2.64 4.47
N VAL A 105 -5.19 -2.82 4.11
CA VAL A 105 -5.72 -4.07 3.57
C VAL A 105 -6.17 -3.82 2.13
N VAL A 106 -5.73 -4.67 1.22
CA VAL A 106 -5.97 -4.51 -0.22
C VAL A 106 -6.53 -5.80 -0.81
N ASP A 107 -7.61 -5.69 -1.58
CA ASP A 107 -8.13 -6.78 -2.41
C ASP A 107 -7.58 -6.67 -3.83
N LEU A 108 -6.81 -7.63 -4.23
CA LEU A 108 -6.30 -7.71 -5.59
C LEU A 108 -6.98 -8.83 -6.38
N GLY A 109 -7.20 -8.57 -7.67
CA GLY A 109 -7.76 -9.54 -8.61
C GLY A 109 -7.16 -9.31 -10.00
N VAL A 110 -5.85 -9.62 -10.15
CA VAL A 110 -5.13 -9.42 -11.42
C VAL A 110 -4.35 -10.69 -11.75
N GLY A 111 -4.92 -11.50 -12.65
CA GLY A 111 -4.31 -12.76 -13.07
C GLY A 111 -4.00 -13.66 -11.86
N PRO A 112 -2.75 -14.12 -11.72
CA PRO A 112 -2.37 -14.99 -10.61
C PRO A 112 -2.31 -14.27 -9.24
N VAL A 113 -2.34 -12.94 -9.23
CA VAL A 113 -2.32 -12.12 -7.99
C VAL A 113 -3.76 -11.83 -7.60
N SER A 114 -4.36 -12.76 -6.85
CA SER A 114 -5.75 -12.65 -6.37
C SER A 114 -5.84 -12.97 -4.89
N GLY A 115 -6.63 -12.19 -4.16
CA GLY A 115 -6.90 -12.37 -2.74
C GLY A 115 -6.87 -11.08 -1.96
N THR A 116 -7.00 -11.20 -0.64
CA THR A 116 -6.84 -10.11 0.32
C THR A 116 -5.40 -10.13 0.83
N PHE A 117 -4.79 -8.97 0.90
CA PHE A 117 -3.39 -8.77 1.26
C PHE A 117 -3.26 -7.70 2.35
N ASP A 118 -2.40 -7.96 3.32
CA ASP A 118 -1.96 -6.96 4.29
C ASP A 118 -0.72 -6.25 3.73
N ALA A 119 -0.77 -4.93 3.66
CA ALA A 119 0.27 -4.09 3.10
C ALA A 119 0.85 -3.17 4.17
N PHE A 120 2.17 -3.09 4.22
CA PHE A 120 2.93 -2.19 5.08
C PHE A 120 3.87 -1.40 4.18
N VAL A 121 3.83 -0.07 4.26
CA VAL A 121 4.66 0.82 3.43
C VAL A 121 5.25 1.91 4.30
N GLU A 122 6.54 2.11 4.20
CA GLU A 122 7.28 3.21 4.80
C GLU A 122 7.75 4.16 3.70
N LEU A 123 7.54 5.45 3.90
CA LEU A 123 8.09 6.50 3.04
C LEU A 123 9.37 7.05 3.65
N SER A 124 10.42 7.12 2.85
CA SER A 124 11.74 7.66 3.22
C SER A 124 12.30 8.56 2.14
N ASP A 125 13.44 9.17 2.40
CA ASP A 125 14.15 10.07 1.47
C ASP A 125 13.21 11.13 0.86
N LEU A 126 12.37 11.70 1.72
CA LEU A 126 11.35 12.67 1.31
C LEU A 126 11.99 14.01 0.99
N ASP A 127 11.88 14.44 -0.26
CA ASP A 127 12.19 15.79 -0.77
C ASP A 127 10.94 16.38 -1.43
N PRO A 128 10.02 16.94 -0.63
CA PRO A 128 8.76 17.47 -1.13
C PRO A 128 8.93 18.67 -2.07
N PRO A 129 8.23 18.72 -3.20
CA PRO A 129 7.33 17.72 -3.77
C PRO A 129 8.01 16.84 -4.82
N HIS A 130 9.33 16.67 -4.79
CA HIS A 130 10.12 16.15 -5.92
C HIS A 130 10.42 14.68 -5.86
N THR A 131 10.77 14.13 -4.68
CA THR A 131 11.24 12.75 -4.60
C THR A 131 10.74 12.07 -3.34
N MET A 132 10.39 10.77 -3.46
CA MET A 132 10.12 9.88 -2.33
C MET A 132 10.57 8.46 -2.64
N THR A 133 11.02 7.77 -1.60
CA THR A 133 11.30 6.34 -1.61
C THR A 133 10.21 5.62 -0.82
N LEU A 134 9.69 4.54 -1.38
CA LEU A 134 8.69 3.66 -0.75
C LEU A 134 9.35 2.32 -0.47
N THR A 135 9.39 1.90 0.78
CA THR A 135 9.78 0.53 1.15
C THR A 135 8.54 -0.20 1.64
N GLY A 136 8.25 -1.36 1.07
CA GLY A 136 7.00 -2.05 1.34
C GLY A 136 7.14 -3.54 1.57
N LYS A 137 6.20 -4.08 2.36
CA LYS A 137 5.98 -5.51 2.57
C LYS A 137 4.50 -5.81 2.36
N VAL A 138 4.21 -6.85 1.61
CA VAL A 138 2.85 -7.31 1.38
C VAL A 138 2.76 -8.79 1.73
N ILE A 139 1.78 -9.15 2.53
CA ILE A 139 1.53 -10.52 3.00
C ILE A 139 0.15 -10.96 2.49
N GLY A 140 0.07 -12.14 1.93
CA GLY A 140 -1.19 -12.67 1.42
C GLY A 140 -1.19 -14.17 1.23
N PRO A 141 -2.28 -14.73 0.67
CA PRO A 141 -2.46 -16.19 0.56
C PRO A 141 -1.38 -16.90 -0.26
N LEU A 142 -0.72 -16.17 -1.17
CA LEU A 142 0.29 -16.69 -2.08
C LEU A 142 1.73 -16.53 -1.54
N GLY A 143 1.89 -15.94 -0.36
CA GLY A 143 3.19 -15.69 0.27
C GLY A 143 3.42 -14.22 0.58
N THR A 144 4.69 -13.86 0.66
CA THR A 144 5.11 -12.49 1.00
C THR A 144 5.89 -11.88 -0.15
N SER A 145 5.66 -10.59 -0.40
CA SER A 145 6.53 -9.78 -1.25
C SER A 145 7.09 -8.61 -0.45
N ARG A 146 8.31 -8.21 -0.80
CA ARG A 146 8.96 -7.00 -0.29
C ARG A 146 9.46 -6.20 -1.47
N GLY A 147 9.41 -4.88 -1.37
CA GLY A 147 9.84 -4.05 -2.48
C GLY A 147 10.29 -2.68 -2.07
N VAL A 148 11.04 -2.07 -2.99
CA VAL A 148 11.43 -0.67 -2.93
C VAL A 148 10.96 -0.01 -4.21
N GLY A 149 10.36 1.17 -4.08
CA GLY A 149 9.97 2.02 -5.19
C GLY A 149 10.52 3.43 -5.00
N ILE A 150 10.89 4.07 -6.09
CA ILE A 150 11.30 5.47 -6.11
C ILE A 150 10.37 6.21 -7.03
N ILE A 151 9.85 7.34 -6.57
CA ILE A 151 9.04 8.27 -7.36
C ILE A 151 9.80 9.59 -7.45
N LYS A 152 9.93 10.12 -8.67
CA LYS A 152 10.45 11.46 -8.93
C LYS A 152 9.39 12.27 -9.67
N MET A 153 9.13 13.47 -9.20
CA MET A 153 8.21 14.42 -9.81
C MET A 153 8.99 15.61 -10.31
N ILE A 154 8.82 15.91 -11.60
CA ILE A 154 9.49 16.99 -12.31
C ILE A 154 8.37 17.96 -12.75
N ASP A 155 8.41 19.16 -12.19
CA ASP A 155 7.46 20.22 -12.54
C ASP A 155 7.69 20.67 -13.98
N ALA A 156 6.62 20.67 -14.78
CA ALA A 156 6.59 21.18 -16.15
C ALA A 156 5.61 22.38 -16.30
N GLY A 157 5.38 23.09 -15.20
CA GLY A 157 4.51 24.28 -15.14
C GLY A 157 3.06 23.93 -14.85
N LYS A 158 2.26 23.58 -15.88
CA LYS A 158 0.85 23.17 -15.71
C LYS A 158 0.67 21.68 -15.54
N SER A 159 1.72 20.91 -15.73
CA SER A 159 1.75 19.46 -15.62
C SER A 159 2.96 19.02 -14.79
N THR A 160 2.94 17.81 -14.34
CA THR A 160 4.04 17.16 -13.63
C THR A 160 4.39 15.88 -14.34
N LYS A 161 5.65 15.71 -14.73
CA LYS A 161 6.20 14.44 -15.18
C LYS A 161 6.55 13.60 -13.96
N ILE A 162 5.95 12.43 -13.85
CA ILE A 162 6.27 11.43 -12.82
C ILE A 162 7.14 10.36 -13.45
N GLU A 163 8.33 10.15 -12.89
CA GLU A 163 9.20 9.02 -13.18
C GLU A 163 9.17 8.07 -11.99
N TYR A 164 9.02 6.78 -12.23
CA TYR A 164 9.03 5.79 -11.17
C TYR A 164 9.85 4.57 -11.56
N SER A 165 10.47 3.96 -10.55
CA SER A 165 11.14 2.68 -10.66
C SER A 165 10.83 1.84 -9.42
N TYR A 166 10.84 0.52 -9.57
CA TYR A 166 10.64 -0.41 -8.46
C TYR A 166 11.42 -1.70 -8.62
N GLN A 167 11.69 -2.32 -7.48
CA GLN A 167 12.23 -3.65 -7.37
C GLN A 167 11.44 -4.41 -6.32
N ILE A 168 10.98 -5.62 -6.62
CA ILE A 168 10.14 -6.45 -5.74
C ILE A 168 10.72 -7.85 -5.70
N GLY A 169 11.04 -8.30 -4.49
CA GLY A 169 11.38 -9.70 -4.18
C GLY A 169 10.13 -10.46 -3.78
N LEU A 170 10.00 -11.69 -4.26
CA LEU A 170 8.86 -12.57 -4.07
C LEU A 170 9.28 -13.78 -3.26
N SER A 171 8.46 -14.21 -2.30
CA SER A 171 8.68 -15.43 -1.52
C SER A 171 7.38 -16.22 -1.31
N GLY A 172 7.51 -17.53 -1.13
CA GLY A 172 6.35 -18.42 -1.04
C GLY A 172 5.85 -18.87 -2.42
N THR A 173 4.60 -19.27 -2.50
CA THR A 173 3.98 -19.82 -3.73
C THR A 173 3.99 -18.81 -4.86
N ILE A 174 3.94 -17.49 -4.57
CA ILE A 174 3.97 -16.44 -5.59
C ILE A 174 5.29 -16.43 -6.38
N ALA A 175 6.40 -16.82 -5.78
CA ALA A 175 7.70 -16.90 -6.46
C ALA A 175 7.70 -17.99 -7.56
N SER A 176 6.92 -19.06 -7.41
CA SER A 176 6.81 -20.14 -8.38
C SER A 176 5.88 -19.82 -9.58
N VAL A 177 5.08 -18.78 -9.50
CA VAL A 177 4.17 -18.37 -10.59
C VAL A 177 4.92 -17.89 -11.84
N GLY A 178 6.14 -17.42 -11.66
CA GLY A 178 7.00 -16.93 -12.74
C GLY A 178 6.96 -15.40 -12.90
N GLY A 179 8.15 -14.82 -12.96
CA GLY A 179 8.34 -13.35 -12.95
C GLY A 179 7.60 -12.61 -14.07
N ARG A 180 7.42 -13.20 -15.26
CA ARG A 180 6.70 -12.55 -16.37
C ARG A 180 5.22 -12.31 -16.06
N LEU A 181 4.55 -13.28 -15.42
CA LEU A 181 3.14 -13.15 -15.05
C LEU A 181 2.97 -12.11 -13.92
N ILE A 182 3.86 -12.13 -12.95
CA ILE A 182 3.84 -11.16 -11.85
C ILE A 182 4.17 -9.74 -12.34
N SER A 183 5.14 -9.58 -13.24
CA SER A 183 5.44 -8.28 -13.88
C SER A 183 4.25 -7.76 -14.68
N GLY A 184 3.49 -8.64 -15.34
CA GLY A 184 2.24 -8.27 -16.01
C GLY A 184 1.18 -7.75 -15.04
N ALA A 185 0.98 -8.44 -13.91
CA ALA A 185 0.05 -8.02 -12.86
C ALA A 185 0.48 -6.67 -12.24
N ALA A 186 1.76 -6.51 -11.90
CA ALA A 186 2.29 -5.26 -11.37
C ALA A 186 2.04 -4.08 -12.33
N ARG A 187 2.28 -4.26 -13.62
CA ARG A 187 2.00 -3.22 -14.63
C ARG A 187 0.53 -2.82 -14.65
N VAL A 188 -0.40 -3.79 -14.58
CA VAL A 188 -1.83 -3.50 -14.57
C VAL A 188 -2.22 -2.72 -13.31
N LEU A 189 -1.69 -3.09 -12.14
CA LEU A 189 -1.96 -2.38 -10.89
C LEU A 189 -1.42 -0.95 -10.92
N ILE A 190 -0.19 -0.75 -11.40
CA ILE A 190 0.42 0.59 -11.54
C ILE A 190 -0.39 1.46 -12.50
N ASN A 191 -0.80 0.92 -13.64
CA ASN A 191 -1.62 1.66 -14.61
C ASN A 191 -2.98 2.06 -14.01
N ARG A 192 -3.62 1.17 -13.24
CA ARG A 192 -4.89 1.49 -12.53
C ARG A 192 -4.68 2.56 -11.48
N PHE A 193 -3.59 2.49 -10.73
CA PHE A 193 -3.23 3.49 -9.73
C PHE A 193 -3.08 4.88 -10.36
N PHE A 194 -2.28 5.01 -11.40
CA PHE A 194 -2.08 6.29 -12.06
C PHE A 194 -3.34 6.80 -12.77
N ALA A 195 -4.16 5.92 -13.34
CA ALA A 195 -5.46 6.31 -13.89
C ALA A 195 -6.39 6.89 -12.81
N ALA A 196 -6.43 6.27 -11.63
CA ALA A 196 -7.20 6.77 -10.51
C ALA A 196 -6.63 8.10 -9.96
N LEU A 197 -5.31 8.25 -9.93
CA LEU A 197 -4.64 9.48 -9.53
C LEU A 197 -4.98 10.64 -10.47
N VAL A 198 -4.99 10.41 -11.79
CA VAL A 198 -5.43 11.43 -12.78
C VAL A 198 -6.87 11.86 -12.53
N VAL A 199 -7.75 10.92 -12.21
CA VAL A 199 -9.17 11.22 -11.89
C VAL A 199 -9.29 12.00 -10.59
N GLU A 200 -8.53 11.65 -9.56
CA GLU A 200 -8.51 12.38 -8.27
C GLU A 200 -7.99 13.83 -8.45
N MET A 201 -7.04 14.03 -9.36
CA MET A 201 -6.53 15.36 -9.68
C MET A 201 -7.48 16.22 -10.52
N ASN A 202 -8.36 15.60 -11.31
CA ASN A 202 -9.27 16.28 -12.24
C ASN A 202 -10.71 15.78 -12.06
N PRO A 203 -11.38 16.09 -10.94
CA PRO A 203 -12.73 15.58 -10.65
C PRO A 203 -13.78 15.99 -11.68
N ASP A 204 -13.60 17.13 -12.36
CA ASP A 204 -14.53 17.63 -13.38
C ASP A 204 -14.55 16.78 -14.66
N VAL A 205 -13.44 16.14 -15.02
CA VAL A 205 -13.35 15.26 -16.20
C VAL A 205 -14.19 13.99 -16.01
N SER A 206 -14.37 13.55 -14.76
CA SER A 206 -15.16 12.35 -14.41
C SER A 206 -16.66 12.53 -14.63
N GLN A 207 -17.18 13.76 -14.58
CA GLN A 207 -18.59 14.05 -14.81
C GLN A 207 -18.95 14.07 -16.30
N ASP A 208 -18.02 14.46 -17.14
CA ASP A 208 -18.24 14.56 -18.59
C ASP A 208 -18.27 13.17 -19.25
N GLN A 209 -17.45 12.23 -18.81
CA GLN A 209 -17.50 10.84 -19.31
C GLN A 209 -18.80 10.12 -18.92
N LYS A 210 -19.38 10.38 -17.75
CA LYS A 210 -20.70 9.84 -17.39
C LYS A 210 -21.83 10.45 -18.23
N LYS A 211 -21.74 11.72 -18.59
CA LYS A 211 -22.72 12.39 -19.47
C LYS A 211 -22.64 11.85 -20.90
N HIS A 212 -21.47 11.65 -21.47
CA HIS A 212 -21.32 11.12 -22.83
C HIS A 212 -21.79 9.65 -22.95
N SER A 213 -21.59 8.81 -21.95
CA SER A 213 -22.07 7.42 -21.99
C SER A 213 -23.58 7.31 -21.85
N TRP A 214 -24.23 8.30 -21.20
CA TRP A 214 -25.70 8.36 -21.08
C TRP A 214 -26.35 8.84 -22.40
N PHE A 215 -25.76 9.84 -23.07
CA PHE A 215 -26.25 10.35 -24.35
C PHE A 215 -26.16 9.32 -25.49
N SER A 216 -25.10 8.51 -25.55
CA SER A 216 -24.95 7.49 -26.59
C SER A 216 -25.99 6.34 -26.46
N ARG A 217 -26.45 6.02 -25.24
CA ARG A 217 -27.53 5.05 -25.02
C ARG A 217 -28.92 5.56 -25.37
N PHE A 218 -29.11 6.87 -25.32
CA PHE A 218 -30.42 7.47 -25.60
C PHE A 218 -30.68 7.65 -27.11
N TRP A 219 -29.63 7.78 -27.93
CA TRP A 219 -29.76 8.01 -29.39
C TRP A 219 -29.76 6.75 -30.23
N SER A 220 -29.32 5.60 -29.71
CA SER A 220 -29.36 4.32 -30.44
C SER A 220 -30.74 3.61 -30.44
N GLY A 221 -31.73 4.21 -29.81
CA GLY A 221 -33.08 3.63 -29.64
C GLY A 221 -34.15 4.07 -30.61
N ARG A 222 -33.86 4.92 -31.63
CA ARG A 222 -34.92 5.43 -32.49
C ARG A 222 -34.56 5.37 -33.97
N SER A 223 -34.56 4.17 -34.52
CA SER A 223 -34.68 3.94 -35.97
C SER A 223 -35.36 2.58 -36.20
N ARG A 224 -36.65 2.57 -36.04
CA ARG A 224 -37.53 1.63 -36.76
C ARG A 224 -38.78 2.39 -37.18
N ASN A 225 -38.91 2.59 -38.45
CA ASN A 225 -40.14 2.48 -39.19
C ASN A 225 -40.01 3.00 -40.62
N PRO A 226 -40.84 2.54 -41.49
CA PRO A 226 -41.62 1.29 -41.66
C PRO A 226 -41.10 0.47 -42.85
#